data_92e68506714ca4f9bd53de4db5076d4c
#
_entry.id   92e68506714ca4f9bd53de4db5076d4c
#
_cell.length_a   1.000
_cell.length_b   1.000
_cell.length_c   1.000
_cell.angle_alpha   90.00
_cell.angle_beta   90.00
_cell.angle_gamma   90.00
#
_symmetry.space_group_name_H-M   'P 1'
#
loop_
_entity.id
_entity.type
_entity.pdbx_description
1 polymer ?
#
loop_
_entity_poly.entity_id
_entity_poly.type
_entity_poly.pdbx_seq_one_letter_code
_entity_poly.pdbx_strand_id
1 'polypeptide(L)'
;MVFVLLLNGCDDGNLTLETIDFEDAQTQSCSNNIIYKLKPSEALLLEIPKITFVNEPTSPSSPIVLDIDNTTNRVIYRFYDGTVSSENICNTIPPAKPYITDQWTATSGKIEITTTSITSAGSIPGSTVITGYNHHIVFKNITFAKTNGTQVYETFVFGDYTTSTTPLPFGFDKTVEQCSNTKDLYNYNGGEAFTIDNLDPTLIVNVETPVNTP
;
A
#
# COMPACT_ATOMS: atom_id res chain seq x y z
N MET A 1 26.94 -66.89 -11.60
CA MET A 1 27.39 -65.56 -11.98
C MET A 1 26.28 -64.61 -11.58
N VAL A 2 26.41 -63.93 -10.40
CA VAL A 2 25.38 -63.05 -9.84
C VAL A 2 25.74 -61.62 -10.25
N PHE A 3 24.87 -60.97 -11.02
CA PHE A 3 25.02 -59.61 -11.48
C PHE A 3 24.40 -58.67 -10.43
N VAL A 4 25.20 -58.01 -9.62
CA VAL A 4 24.75 -57.00 -8.67
C VAL A 4 24.64 -55.66 -9.40
N LEU A 5 23.41 -55.24 -9.67
CA LEU A 5 23.11 -53.86 -10.15
C LEU A 5 23.21 -52.91 -8.96
N LEU A 6 24.28 -52.10 -8.96
CA LEU A 6 24.38 -50.93 -8.09
C LEU A 6 23.45 -49.84 -8.65
N LEU A 7 22.28 -49.65 -8.03
CA LEU A 7 21.43 -48.50 -8.21
C LEU A 7 22.09 -47.32 -7.47
N ASN A 8 22.76 -46.45 -8.18
CA ASN A 8 23.10 -45.13 -7.67
C ASN A 8 21.77 -44.38 -7.62
N GLY A 9 21.21 -44.25 -6.41
CA GLY A 9 20.13 -43.33 -6.16
C GLY A 9 20.64 -41.91 -6.39
N CYS A 10 20.00 -41.17 -7.31
CA CYS A 10 20.13 -39.72 -7.33
C CYS A 10 19.66 -39.22 -5.97
N ASP A 11 20.54 -38.60 -5.20
CA ASP A 11 20.19 -37.76 -4.06
C ASP A 11 19.44 -36.57 -4.66
N ASP A 12 18.12 -36.64 -4.66
CA ASP A 12 17.27 -35.52 -4.94
C ASP A 12 17.49 -34.55 -3.79
N GLY A 13 18.46 -33.65 -3.97
CA GLY A 13 18.78 -32.63 -2.99
C GLY A 13 17.49 -32.02 -2.46
N ASN A 14 17.32 -32.01 -1.14
CA ASN A 14 16.21 -31.38 -0.46
C ASN A 14 16.07 -29.95 -0.97
N LEU A 15 15.16 -29.74 -1.92
CA LEU A 15 14.69 -28.41 -2.32
C LEU A 15 13.88 -27.89 -1.12
N THR A 16 14.55 -27.32 -0.13
CA THR A 16 13.90 -26.49 0.85
C THR A 16 13.43 -25.23 0.13
N LEU A 17 12.15 -25.21 -0.23
CA LEU A 17 11.46 -23.99 -0.66
C LEU A 17 11.41 -23.08 0.58
N GLU A 18 12.36 -22.17 0.67
CA GLU A 18 12.27 -21.08 1.64
C GLU A 18 11.11 -20.20 1.22
N THR A 19 10.00 -20.29 1.93
CA THR A 19 8.80 -19.48 1.66
C THR A 19 8.95 -18.15 2.36
N ILE A 20 8.94 -17.06 1.59
CA ILE A 20 8.79 -15.71 2.14
C ILE A 20 7.36 -15.60 2.67
N ASP A 21 7.21 -15.37 3.94
CA ASP A 21 5.92 -15.20 4.61
C ASP A 21 5.99 -14.01 5.56
N PHE A 22 5.17 -12.99 5.32
CA PHE A 22 5.03 -11.78 6.15
C PHE A 22 3.55 -11.47 6.40
N GLU A 23 2.67 -12.47 6.33
CA GLU A 23 1.22 -12.25 6.43
C GLU A 23 0.86 -11.56 7.74
N ASP A 24 1.39 -12.03 8.88
CA ASP A 24 1.12 -11.47 10.21
C ASP A 24 1.94 -10.21 10.54
N ALA A 25 2.91 -9.84 9.72
CA ALA A 25 3.76 -8.69 10.00
C ALA A 25 3.08 -7.38 9.60
N GLN A 26 3.13 -6.39 10.51
CA GLN A 26 2.57 -5.06 10.25
C GLN A 26 3.38 -4.30 9.20
N THR A 27 2.67 -3.65 8.29
CA THR A 27 3.30 -2.73 7.33
C THR A 27 3.70 -1.44 8.03
N GLN A 28 4.94 -1.03 7.81
CA GLN A 28 5.53 0.19 8.35
C GLN A 28 6.15 1.01 7.21
N SER A 29 6.45 2.28 7.46
CA SER A 29 7.11 3.13 6.46
C SER A 29 8.15 4.05 7.09
N CYS A 30 9.20 4.34 6.35
CA CYS A 30 10.16 5.38 6.69
C CYS A 30 9.64 6.76 6.21
N SER A 31 10.34 7.83 6.57
CA SER A 31 10.08 9.18 6.05
C SER A 31 10.37 9.31 4.55
N ASN A 32 11.24 8.44 4.02
CA ASN A 32 11.57 8.33 2.60
C ASN A 32 10.59 7.38 1.85
N ASN A 33 10.99 6.89 0.68
CA ASN A 33 10.18 6.03 -0.19
C ASN A 33 10.14 4.55 0.22
N ILE A 34 10.55 4.19 1.42
CA ILE A 34 10.61 2.80 1.87
C ILE A 34 9.36 2.46 2.70
N ILE A 35 8.66 1.41 2.28
CA ILE A 35 7.63 0.71 3.03
C ILE A 35 8.17 -0.68 3.33
N TYR A 36 7.94 -1.20 4.54
CA TYR A 36 8.56 -2.45 4.94
C TYR A 36 7.73 -3.24 5.94
N LYS A 37 8.05 -4.51 6.04
CA LYS A 37 7.57 -5.44 7.08
C LYS A 37 8.76 -6.09 7.77
N LEU A 38 8.66 -6.29 9.08
CA LEU A 38 9.70 -6.90 9.89
C LEU A 38 9.22 -8.19 10.56
N LYS A 39 10.11 -9.17 10.58
CA LYS A 39 10.13 -10.31 11.49
C LYS A 39 11.38 -10.21 12.38
N PRO A 40 11.55 -11.04 13.41
CA PRO A 40 12.68 -10.87 14.32
C PRO A 40 14.06 -10.75 13.64
N SER A 41 14.32 -11.54 12.59
CA SER A 41 15.60 -11.53 11.86
C SER A 41 15.45 -11.35 10.35
N GLU A 42 14.31 -10.85 9.90
CA GLU A 42 14.02 -10.71 8.48
C GLU A 42 13.32 -9.40 8.19
N ALA A 43 13.55 -8.84 7.00
CA ALA A 43 12.85 -7.65 6.53
C ALA A 43 12.47 -7.78 5.06
N LEU A 44 11.23 -7.47 4.74
CA LEU A 44 10.74 -7.31 3.37
C LEU A 44 10.52 -5.82 3.10
N LEU A 45 11.25 -5.27 2.13
CA LEU A 45 11.26 -3.86 1.81
C LEU A 45 10.66 -3.63 0.42
N LEU A 46 9.80 -2.64 0.33
CA LEU A 46 9.30 -2.06 -0.92
C LEU A 46 9.77 -0.61 -0.99
N GLU A 47 10.64 -0.30 -1.93
CA GLU A 47 11.05 1.06 -2.26
C GLU A 47 10.26 1.53 -3.47
N ILE A 48 9.45 2.56 -3.29
CA ILE A 48 8.52 3.09 -4.29
C ILE A 48 8.23 4.57 -3.98
N PRO A 49 8.14 5.46 -4.99
CA PRO A 49 7.80 6.86 -4.74
C PRO A 49 6.45 6.98 -4.03
N LYS A 50 6.39 7.70 -2.92
CA LYS A 50 5.15 7.86 -2.12
C LYS A 50 4.02 8.53 -2.90
N ILE A 51 4.34 9.33 -3.91
CA ILE A 51 3.35 9.93 -4.83
C ILE A 51 2.53 8.88 -5.59
N THR A 52 3.00 7.64 -5.67
CA THR A 52 2.27 6.51 -6.26
C THR A 52 1.00 6.16 -5.48
N PHE A 53 0.99 6.42 -4.17
CA PHE A 53 -0.16 6.18 -3.30
C PHE A 53 -1.14 7.34 -3.39
N VAL A 54 -1.91 7.35 -4.48
CA VAL A 54 -2.93 8.37 -4.71
C VAL A 54 -4.11 8.12 -3.77
N ASN A 55 -4.56 9.17 -3.08
CA ASN A 55 -5.70 9.12 -2.16
C ASN A 55 -7.04 9.17 -2.91
N GLU A 56 -7.20 8.25 -3.86
CA GLU A 56 -8.41 8.04 -4.65
C GLU A 56 -8.68 6.54 -4.79
N PRO A 57 -9.93 6.08 -4.60
CA PRO A 57 -10.26 4.68 -4.83
C PRO A 57 -9.97 4.26 -6.27
N THR A 58 -9.32 3.12 -6.43
CA THR A 58 -9.12 2.51 -7.75
C THR A 58 -10.23 1.51 -8.04
N SER A 59 -10.59 1.35 -9.33
CA SER A 59 -11.46 0.24 -9.72
C SER A 59 -10.74 -1.10 -9.47
N PRO A 60 -11.40 -2.11 -8.88
CA PRO A 60 -10.81 -3.44 -8.71
C PRO A 60 -10.32 -4.09 -10.02
N SER A 61 -10.94 -3.72 -11.15
CA SER A 61 -10.54 -4.17 -12.48
C SER A 61 -9.41 -3.35 -13.12
N SER A 62 -8.98 -2.26 -12.47
CA SER A 62 -7.95 -1.37 -12.99
C SER A 62 -7.07 -0.85 -11.85
N PRO A 63 -6.28 -1.71 -11.21
CA PRO A 63 -5.31 -1.31 -10.19
C PRO A 63 -4.22 -0.43 -10.81
N ILE A 64 -3.49 0.29 -9.98
CA ILE A 64 -2.22 0.91 -10.40
C ILE A 64 -1.21 -0.21 -10.57
N VAL A 65 -0.57 -0.28 -11.74
CA VAL A 65 0.42 -1.32 -12.05
C VAL A 65 1.76 -0.69 -12.37
N LEU A 66 2.81 -1.12 -11.66
CA LEU A 66 4.18 -0.67 -11.86
C LEU A 66 5.09 -1.87 -12.14
N ASP A 67 6.11 -1.65 -12.96
CA ASP A 67 7.17 -2.64 -13.14
C ASP A 67 8.21 -2.55 -12.03
N ILE A 68 8.72 -3.69 -11.58
CA ILE A 68 9.92 -3.76 -10.75
C ILE A 68 11.12 -3.52 -11.67
N ASP A 69 11.83 -2.39 -11.46
CA ASP A 69 12.89 -1.92 -12.35
C ASP A 69 14.28 -1.82 -11.68
N ASN A 70 14.36 -2.11 -10.37
CA ASN A 70 15.56 -2.01 -9.55
C ASN A 70 16.21 -0.62 -9.45
N THR A 71 15.53 0.41 -9.91
CA THR A 71 15.96 1.81 -9.82
C THR A 71 14.99 2.63 -8.99
N THR A 72 13.74 2.70 -9.42
CA THR A 72 12.66 3.48 -8.77
C THR A 72 11.76 2.58 -7.95
N ASN A 73 11.44 1.39 -8.48
CA ASN A 73 10.53 0.42 -7.88
C ASN A 73 11.32 -0.84 -7.53
N ARG A 74 11.68 -1.00 -6.27
CA ARG A 74 12.55 -2.08 -5.80
C ARG A 74 11.87 -2.89 -4.72
N VAL A 75 12.03 -4.22 -4.79
CA VAL A 75 11.60 -5.14 -3.73
C VAL A 75 12.82 -5.92 -3.26
N ILE A 76 13.07 -5.89 -1.96
CA ILE A 76 14.25 -6.49 -1.34
C ILE A 76 13.83 -7.29 -0.12
N TYR A 77 14.31 -8.52 -0.01
CA TYR A 77 14.19 -9.35 1.16
C TYR A 77 15.55 -9.53 1.81
N ARG A 78 15.65 -9.26 3.12
CA ARG A 78 16.89 -9.30 3.89
C ARG A 78 16.79 -10.24 5.07
N PHE A 79 17.89 -10.93 5.32
CA PHE A 79 18.13 -11.74 6.51
C PHE A 79 19.17 -11.06 7.39
N TYR A 80 19.01 -11.19 8.69
CA TYR A 80 19.89 -10.58 9.69
C TYR A 80 20.38 -11.60 10.70
N ASP A 81 21.56 -11.36 11.28
CA ASP A 81 22.15 -12.20 12.33
C ASP A 81 21.52 -11.99 13.72
N GLY A 82 20.53 -11.14 13.85
CA GLY A 82 19.84 -10.83 15.10
C GLY A 82 18.56 -10.05 14.88
N THR A 83 17.96 -9.56 15.97
CA THR A 83 16.69 -8.84 15.92
C THR A 83 16.82 -7.51 15.22
N VAL A 84 16.11 -7.37 14.09
CA VAL A 84 16.07 -6.15 13.27
C VAL A 84 14.99 -5.20 13.79
N SER A 85 15.27 -3.90 13.69
CA SER A 85 14.33 -2.82 14.05
C SER A 85 14.15 -1.83 12.90
N SER A 86 13.21 -0.89 13.07
CA SER A 86 13.00 0.21 12.13
C SER A 86 14.27 1.05 11.89
N GLU A 87 15.14 1.19 12.87
CA GLU A 87 16.39 1.94 12.76
C GLU A 87 17.35 1.32 11.74
N ASN A 88 17.36 -0.02 11.64
CA ASN A 88 18.15 -0.73 10.65
C ASN A 88 17.67 -0.51 9.21
N ILE A 89 16.42 -0.09 9.04
CA ILE A 89 15.79 0.14 7.73
C ILE A 89 15.77 1.63 7.38
N CYS A 90 15.38 2.49 8.32
CA CYS A 90 15.01 3.87 8.05
C CYS A 90 16.15 4.88 8.27
N ASN A 91 17.13 4.58 9.11
CA ASN A 91 18.23 5.51 9.38
C ASN A 91 19.16 5.65 8.17
N THR A 92 19.59 6.86 7.88
CA THR A 92 20.60 7.14 6.83
C THR A 92 21.90 6.41 7.12
N ILE A 93 22.27 6.28 8.40
CA ILE A 93 23.38 5.46 8.88
C ILE A 93 22.75 4.43 9.83
N PRO A 94 22.52 3.20 9.36
CA PRO A 94 21.91 2.18 10.19
C PRO A 94 22.87 1.75 11.31
N PRO A 95 22.34 1.20 12.43
CA PRO A 95 23.15 0.59 13.47
C PRO A 95 24.11 -0.47 12.91
N ALA A 96 25.27 -0.60 13.52
CA ALA A 96 26.27 -1.60 13.09
C ALA A 96 25.78 -3.04 13.29
N LYS A 97 24.78 -3.26 14.16
CA LYS A 97 24.14 -4.55 14.41
C LYS A 97 22.63 -4.40 14.47
N PRO A 98 21.86 -5.43 14.11
CA PRO A 98 22.30 -6.67 13.45
C PRO A 98 22.81 -6.39 12.03
N TYR A 99 23.72 -7.18 11.52
CA TYR A 99 24.18 -7.05 10.14
C TYR A 99 23.43 -8.02 9.22
N ILE A 100 23.36 -7.66 7.93
CA ILE A 100 22.70 -8.44 6.88
C ILE A 100 23.55 -9.68 6.59
N THR A 101 22.98 -10.86 6.72
CA THR A 101 23.62 -12.15 6.42
C THR A 101 23.34 -12.62 5.00
N ASP A 102 22.16 -12.32 4.47
CA ASP A 102 21.80 -12.59 3.07
C ASP A 102 20.78 -11.56 2.58
N GLN A 103 20.74 -11.34 1.28
CA GLN A 103 19.80 -10.42 0.64
C GLN A 103 19.36 -10.95 -0.71
N TRP A 104 18.04 -10.99 -0.91
CA TRP A 104 17.45 -11.29 -2.19
C TRP A 104 16.85 -10.03 -2.78
N THR A 105 17.16 -9.76 -4.04
CA THR A 105 16.64 -8.60 -4.76
C THR A 105 15.73 -9.06 -5.86
N ALA A 106 14.53 -8.49 -5.95
CA ALA A 106 13.63 -8.78 -7.04
C ALA A 106 14.20 -8.20 -8.34
N THR A 107 14.29 -9.02 -9.37
CA THR A 107 14.85 -8.66 -10.68
C THR A 107 13.78 -8.40 -11.73
N SER A 108 12.55 -8.87 -11.48
CA SER A 108 11.40 -8.67 -12.36
C SER A 108 10.09 -8.89 -11.61
N GLY A 109 9.00 -8.49 -12.22
CA GLY A 109 7.64 -8.61 -11.71
C GLY A 109 6.89 -7.30 -11.78
N LYS A 110 5.65 -7.33 -11.31
CA LYS A 110 4.80 -6.15 -11.24
C LYS A 110 4.33 -5.91 -9.81
N ILE A 111 4.12 -4.65 -9.48
CA ILE A 111 3.52 -4.19 -8.24
C ILE A 111 2.11 -3.71 -8.60
N GLU A 112 1.09 -4.37 -8.08
CA GLU A 112 -0.31 -3.97 -8.23
C GLU A 112 -0.79 -3.32 -6.95
N ILE A 113 -1.42 -2.14 -7.05
CA ILE A 113 -1.94 -1.38 -5.91
C ILE A 113 -3.41 -1.11 -6.15
N THR A 114 -4.25 -1.60 -5.23
CA THR A 114 -5.68 -1.30 -5.20
C THR A 114 -5.98 -0.42 -3.99
N THR A 115 -6.58 0.74 -4.23
CA THR A 115 -6.88 1.72 -3.18
C THR A 115 -8.36 1.72 -2.85
N THR A 116 -8.68 1.71 -1.55
CA THR A 116 -10.04 1.87 -1.01
C THR A 116 -10.07 2.97 0.04
N SER A 117 -11.19 3.70 0.15
CA SER A 117 -11.34 4.71 1.18
C SER A 117 -11.60 4.09 2.55
N ILE A 118 -11.00 4.65 3.59
CA ILE A 118 -11.31 4.36 4.99
C ILE A 118 -12.27 5.45 5.47
N THR A 119 -13.44 5.04 5.97
CA THR A 119 -14.47 5.97 6.41
C THR A 119 -14.79 5.81 7.89
N SER A 120 -15.22 6.90 8.52
CA SER A 120 -15.81 6.90 9.86
C SER A 120 -17.14 7.62 9.86
N ALA A 121 -17.92 7.48 10.93
CA ALA A 121 -19.14 8.25 11.11
C ALA A 121 -18.81 9.74 11.19
N GLY A 122 -19.54 10.57 10.47
CA GLY A 122 -19.44 12.02 10.55
C GLY A 122 -20.17 12.57 11.77
N SER A 123 -20.06 13.88 11.97
CA SER A 123 -20.71 14.60 13.07
C SER A 123 -22.25 14.72 12.92
N ILE A 124 -22.76 14.56 11.71
CA ILE A 124 -24.18 14.58 11.39
C ILE A 124 -24.68 13.14 11.31
N PRO A 125 -25.82 12.77 11.95
CA PRO A 125 -26.39 11.43 11.84
C PRO A 125 -26.59 10.99 10.38
N GLY A 126 -26.06 9.81 10.02
CA GLY A 126 -26.12 9.28 8.66
C GLY A 126 -25.03 9.78 7.69
N SER A 127 -24.18 10.73 8.12
CA SER A 127 -23.03 11.14 7.31
C SER A 127 -21.80 10.26 7.56
N THR A 128 -20.92 10.18 6.55
CA THR A 128 -19.62 9.53 6.64
C THR A 128 -18.52 10.50 6.24
N VAL A 129 -17.35 10.33 6.86
CA VAL A 129 -16.14 11.12 6.56
C VAL A 129 -15.04 10.17 6.15
N ILE A 130 -14.35 10.49 5.07
CA ILE A 130 -13.13 9.75 4.67
C ILE A 130 -12.00 10.19 5.60
N THR A 131 -11.43 9.24 6.34
CA THR A 131 -10.34 9.47 7.30
C THR A 131 -8.98 9.03 6.77
N GLY A 132 -8.97 8.26 5.68
CA GLY A 132 -7.75 7.77 5.07
C GLY A 132 -8.03 6.87 3.87
N TYR A 133 -6.98 6.26 3.37
CA TYR A 133 -7.04 5.28 2.30
C TYR A 133 -6.22 4.06 2.64
N ASN A 134 -6.71 2.90 2.26
CA ASN A 134 -5.99 1.64 2.31
C ASN A 134 -5.50 1.27 0.92
N HIS A 135 -4.19 1.08 0.79
CA HIS A 135 -3.53 0.67 -0.43
C HIS A 135 -3.13 -0.80 -0.28
N HIS A 136 -3.91 -1.69 -0.88
CA HIS A 136 -3.60 -3.11 -0.91
C HIS A 136 -2.56 -3.40 -2.00
N ILE A 137 -1.40 -3.95 -1.61
CA ILE A 137 -0.24 -4.13 -2.47
C ILE A 137 -0.01 -5.62 -2.71
N VAL A 138 0.05 -6.01 -3.99
CA VAL A 138 0.29 -7.38 -4.42
C VAL A 138 1.40 -7.39 -5.47
N PHE A 139 2.35 -8.30 -5.33
CA PHE A 139 3.35 -8.54 -6.36
C PHE A 139 2.88 -9.68 -7.28
N LYS A 140 3.05 -9.47 -8.59
CA LYS A 140 2.72 -10.45 -9.63
C LYS A 140 3.97 -10.88 -10.38
N ASN A 141 4.13 -12.21 -10.53
CA ASN A 141 5.27 -12.81 -11.24
C ASN A 141 6.61 -12.28 -10.76
N ILE A 142 6.73 -12.06 -9.45
CA ILE A 142 7.96 -11.53 -8.87
C ILE A 142 9.05 -12.59 -8.84
N THR A 143 10.23 -12.23 -9.33
CA THR A 143 11.42 -13.09 -9.35
C THR A 143 12.50 -12.47 -8.47
N PHE A 144 12.88 -13.16 -7.41
CA PHE A 144 14.01 -12.79 -6.56
C PHE A 144 15.29 -13.49 -7.02
N ALA A 145 16.38 -12.73 -7.15
CA ALA A 145 17.73 -13.27 -7.27
C ALA A 145 18.27 -13.61 -5.88
N LYS A 146 18.82 -14.80 -5.73
CA LYS A 146 19.45 -15.36 -4.53
C LYS A 146 20.91 -15.69 -4.83
N THR A 147 21.70 -15.92 -3.80
CA THR A 147 23.10 -16.35 -3.95
C THR A 147 23.22 -17.62 -4.80
N ASN A 148 22.26 -18.55 -4.68
CA ASN A 148 22.26 -19.85 -5.36
C ASN A 148 21.05 -20.03 -6.29
N GLY A 149 20.72 -19.04 -7.13
CA GLY A 149 19.65 -19.17 -8.11
C GLY A 149 18.57 -18.11 -7.99
N THR A 150 17.36 -18.45 -8.39
CA THR A 150 16.21 -17.55 -8.37
C THR A 150 15.03 -18.19 -7.66
N GLN A 151 14.18 -17.35 -7.07
CA GLN A 151 12.89 -17.73 -6.47
C GLN A 151 11.78 -16.95 -7.15
N VAL A 152 10.76 -17.62 -7.64
CA VAL A 152 9.63 -17.01 -8.34
C VAL A 152 8.34 -17.18 -7.53
N TYR A 153 7.57 -16.12 -7.41
CA TYR A 153 6.19 -16.14 -6.90
C TYR A 153 5.26 -15.59 -7.97
N GLU A 154 4.28 -16.37 -8.39
CA GLU A 154 3.24 -15.92 -9.32
C GLU A 154 2.38 -14.81 -8.72
N THR A 155 2.01 -14.98 -7.45
CA THR A 155 1.31 -13.98 -6.66
C THR A 155 1.88 -13.95 -5.25
N PHE A 156 2.25 -12.76 -4.79
CA PHE A 156 2.73 -12.53 -3.44
C PHE A 156 2.04 -11.31 -2.85
N VAL A 157 1.29 -11.49 -1.76
CA VAL A 157 0.62 -10.40 -1.07
C VAL A 157 1.61 -9.70 -0.14
N PHE A 158 1.98 -8.46 -0.47
CA PHE A 158 2.77 -7.64 0.44
C PHE A 158 1.91 -7.19 1.63
N GLY A 159 0.65 -6.82 1.36
CA GLY A 159 -0.32 -6.40 2.37
C GLY A 159 -0.76 -4.95 2.21
N ASP A 160 -1.33 -4.42 3.28
CA ASP A 160 -1.99 -3.12 3.29
C ASP A 160 -1.06 -2.02 3.80
N TYR A 161 -1.04 -0.90 3.09
CA TYR A 161 -0.41 0.35 3.51
C TYR A 161 -1.47 1.43 3.63
N THR A 162 -1.57 2.09 4.78
CA THR A 162 -2.58 3.11 5.02
C THR A 162 -1.99 4.52 4.97
N THR A 163 -2.73 5.43 4.34
CA THR A 163 -2.47 6.87 4.38
C THR A 163 -3.64 7.57 5.06
N SER A 164 -3.34 8.63 5.81
CA SER A 164 -4.38 9.47 6.41
C SER A 164 -4.73 10.65 5.50
N THR A 165 -5.99 11.06 5.50
CA THR A 165 -6.36 12.36 4.97
C THR A 165 -6.05 13.42 6.00
N THR A 166 -5.48 14.56 5.55
CA THR A 166 -5.52 15.76 6.36
C THR A 166 -6.93 16.32 6.24
N PRO A 167 -7.70 16.45 7.33
CA PRO A 167 -8.97 17.14 7.25
C PRO A 167 -8.73 18.52 6.66
N LEU A 168 -9.48 18.86 5.63
CA LEU A 168 -9.46 20.22 5.12
C LEU A 168 -9.89 21.12 6.30
N PRO A 169 -9.16 22.19 6.63
CA PRO A 169 -9.44 23.02 7.79
C PRO A 169 -10.67 23.92 7.59
N PHE A 170 -11.65 23.44 6.83
CA PHE A 170 -12.87 24.17 6.53
C PHE A 170 -13.85 24.06 7.71
N GLY A 171 -13.92 25.12 8.50
CA GLY A 171 -14.89 25.27 9.56
C GLY A 171 -16.22 25.86 9.05
N PHE A 172 -16.80 25.23 8.00
CA PHE A 172 -18.10 25.67 7.44
C PHE A 172 -19.25 25.03 8.23
N ASP A 173 -19.69 25.70 9.26
CA ASP A 173 -20.77 25.28 10.14
C ASP A 173 -22.09 26.06 9.91
N LYS A 174 -22.10 26.97 8.95
CA LYS A 174 -23.25 27.79 8.60
C LYS A 174 -24.16 27.14 7.58
N THR A 175 -25.39 27.65 7.50
CA THR A 175 -26.32 27.27 6.43
C THR A 175 -25.72 27.64 5.07
N VAL A 176 -25.80 26.71 4.13
CA VAL A 176 -25.42 26.97 2.72
C VAL A 176 -26.36 28.02 2.14
N GLU A 177 -25.80 28.99 1.47
CA GLU A 177 -26.53 30.06 0.76
C GLU A 177 -26.47 29.84 -0.73
N GLN A 178 -27.40 30.46 -1.48
CA GLN A 178 -27.46 30.39 -2.93
C GLN A 178 -27.42 31.78 -3.55
N CYS A 179 -26.56 31.97 -4.55
CA CYS A 179 -26.55 33.17 -5.38
C CYS A 179 -27.83 33.31 -6.18
N SER A 180 -28.47 34.47 -6.10
CA SER A 180 -29.76 34.69 -6.78
C SER A 180 -29.64 34.66 -8.32
N ASN A 181 -28.50 35.11 -8.86
CA ASN A 181 -28.28 35.26 -10.29
C ASN A 181 -27.72 34.00 -10.95
N THR A 182 -26.66 33.43 -10.39
CA THR A 182 -25.94 32.27 -10.98
C THR A 182 -26.46 30.94 -10.48
N LYS A 183 -27.20 30.93 -9.36
CA LYS A 183 -27.67 29.72 -8.65
C LYS A 183 -26.55 28.91 -8.01
N ASP A 184 -25.33 29.41 -8.02
CA ASP A 184 -24.21 28.79 -7.34
C ASP A 184 -24.47 28.69 -5.84
N LEU A 185 -24.10 27.58 -5.22
CA LEU A 185 -24.15 27.40 -3.79
C LEU A 185 -22.83 27.86 -3.16
N TYR A 186 -22.94 28.51 -2.02
CA TYR A 186 -21.72 28.92 -1.30
C TYR A 186 -21.90 28.83 0.21
N ASN A 187 -20.77 28.65 0.88
CA ASN A 187 -20.66 28.81 2.33
C ASN A 187 -19.35 29.56 2.62
N TYR A 188 -19.30 30.29 3.70
CA TYR A 188 -18.10 31.05 4.07
C TYR A 188 -17.91 31.08 5.57
N ASN A 189 -16.64 31.15 5.97
CA ASN A 189 -16.24 31.32 7.38
C ASN A 189 -14.99 32.21 7.44
N GLY A 190 -15.15 33.39 8.01
CA GLY A 190 -14.04 34.35 8.13
C GLY A 190 -13.45 34.74 6.76
N GLY A 191 -12.21 34.36 6.50
CA GLY A 191 -11.49 34.66 5.25
C GLY A 191 -11.59 33.58 4.19
N GLU A 192 -12.36 32.50 4.42
CA GLU A 192 -12.46 31.36 3.52
C GLU A 192 -13.88 31.21 2.98
N ALA A 193 -14.00 30.83 1.72
CA ALA A 193 -15.28 30.52 1.10
C ALA A 193 -15.17 29.22 0.28
N PHE A 194 -16.23 28.46 0.27
CA PHE A 194 -16.43 27.29 -0.57
C PHE A 194 -17.60 27.56 -1.51
N THR A 195 -17.41 27.32 -2.81
CA THR A 195 -18.46 27.50 -3.82
C THR A 195 -18.68 26.19 -4.60
N ILE A 196 -19.92 25.94 -5.00
CA ILE A 196 -20.28 24.91 -5.95
C ILE A 196 -20.93 25.64 -7.13
N ASP A 197 -20.18 25.76 -8.20
CA ASP A 197 -20.60 26.45 -9.41
C ASP A 197 -21.23 25.47 -10.41
N ASN A 198 -22.15 25.96 -11.23
CA ASN A 198 -22.78 25.19 -12.30
C ASN A 198 -23.52 23.90 -11.81
N LEU A 199 -23.99 23.88 -10.58
CA LEU A 199 -24.77 22.76 -10.08
C LEU A 199 -26.10 22.66 -10.84
N ASP A 200 -26.40 21.47 -11.36
CA ASP A 200 -27.70 21.21 -12.01
C ASP A 200 -28.85 21.45 -11.01
N PRO A 201 -29.76 22.40 -11.26
CA PRO A 201 -30.84 22.71 -10.34
C PRO A 201 -31.79 21.53 -10.08
N THR A 202 -31.79 20.51 -10.94
CA THR A 202 -32.58 19.29 -10.75
C THR A 202 -32.06 18.41 -9.61
N LEU A 203 -30.81 18.60 -9.18
CA LEU A 203 -30.22 17.92 -8.05
C LEU A 203 -30.66 18.49 -6.69
N ILE A 204 -31.19 19.74 -6.70
CA ILE A 204 -31.71 20.40 -5.50
C ILE A 204 -33.22 20.32 -5.51
N VAL A 205 -33.78 19.32 -4.86
CA VAL A 205 -35.19 19.12 -4.76
C VAL A 205 -35.70 19.34 -3.35
N ASN A 206 -36.86 19.98 -3.18
CA ASN A 206 -37.52 20.21 -1.88
C ASN A 206 -38.27 18.94 -1.43
N VAL A 207 -37.57 17.81 -1.47
CA VAL A 207 -38.10 16.51 -1.06
C VAL A 207 -37.07 15.86 -0.16
N GLU A 208 -37.51 15.27 0.93
CA GLU A 208 -36.67 14.54 1.85
C GLU A 208 -36.04 13.34 1.11
N THR A 209 -34.71 13.30 1.05
CA THR A 209 -33.97 12.17 0.44
C THR A 209 -34.07 10.97 1.39
N PRO A 210 -34.48 9.79 0.91
CA PRO A 210 -34.50 8.59 1.74
C PRO A 210 -33.11 8.30 2.33
N VAL A 211 -33.09 7.89 3.58
CA VAL A 211 -31.84 7.50 4.27
C VAL A 211 -31.15 6.41 3.47
N ASN A 212 -29.87 6.58 3.15
CA ASN A 212 -29.01 5.71 2.34
C ASN A 212 -29.17 5.79 0.81
N THR A 213 -29.78 6.81 0.26
CA THR A 213 -29.66 7.15 -1.16
C THR A 213 -28.59 8.24 -1.33
N PRO A 214 -27.58 8.05 -2.22
CA PRO A 214 -26.61 9.11 -2.53
C PRO A 214 -27.29 10.26 -3.27
#